data_01884dc67b25518e3b3d431a78ff59e2
#
_entry.id   01884dc67b25518e3b3d431a78ff59e2
#
_cell.length_a   1.000
_cell.length_b   1.000
_cell.length_c   1.000
_cell.angle_alpha   90.00
_cell.angle_beta   90.00
_cell.angle_gamma   90.00
#
_symmetry.space_group_name_H-M   'P 1'
#
loop_
_entity.id
_entity.type
_entity.pdbx_description
1 polymer ?
#
loop_
_entity_poly.entity_id
_entity_poly.type
_entity_poly.pdbx_seq_one_letter_code
_entity_poly.pdbx_strand_id
1 'polypeptide(L)'
;MDTNLTSQKNLKTIKEKPFIPSFVGIAAVWFGTHVGPGVASGKQVVSYFAEFGKLGIFTPIIAMALLGTAIYFALEYSRINEIHDFKTFTNSFFHPYEKLFSTFFEICFLVTCLLAPGLCIATSAQFLNQLFGLNIWIGTIIVVLVSVILVIYGAELVKTASTGLTVGMLAILAIIVSLGIKAGSGT
;
A
#
# COMPACT_ATOMS: atom_id res chain seq x y z
N MET A 1 8.06 -36.74 -33.10
CA MET A 1 6.62 -36.64 -32.78
C MET A 1 6.36 -35.95 -31.42
N ASP A 2 7.43 -35.49 -30.70
CA ASP A 2 7.34 -34.95 -29.31
C ASP A 2 7.41 -33.45 -29.15
N THR A 3 7.71 -32.73 -30.23
CA THR A 3 7.78 -31.25 -30.20
C THR A 3 6.42 -30.53 -30.06
N ASN A 4 5.35 -31.18 -30.54
CA ASN A 4 4.00 -30.61 -30.46
C ASN A 4 3.36 -30.71 -29.07
N LEU A 5 3.73 -31.73 -28.29
CA LEU A 5 3.19 -31.91 -26.93
C LEU A 5 3.79 -30.91 -25.93
N THR A 6 5.08 -30.58 -26.11
CA THR A 6 5.76 -29.60 -25.27
C THR A 6 5.26 -28.18 -25.55
N SER A 7 4.98 -27.86 -26.84
CA SER A 7 4.40 -26.57 -27.24
C SER A 7 2.97 -26.39 -26.71
N GLN A 8 2.14 -27.44 -26.77
CA GLN A 8 0.77 -27.43 -26.25
C GLN A 8 0.74 -27.32 -24.71
N LYS A 9 1.71 -27.92 -24.01
CA LYS A 9 1.84 -27.82 -22.55
C LYS A 9 2.24 -26.40 -22.10
N ASN A 10 3.15 -25.76 -22.84
CA ASN A 10 3.55 -24.36 -22.59
C ASN A 10 2.43 -23.37 -22.90
N LEU A 11 1.60 -23.64 -23.93
CA LEU A 11 0.43 -22.80 -24.24
C LEU A 11 -0.70 -22.93 -23.20
N LYS A 12 -0.84 -24.10 -22.54
CA LYS A 12 -1.80 -24.26 -21.44
C LYS A 12 -1.35 -23.56 -20.15
N THR A 13 -0.05 -23.50 -19.88
CA THR A 13 0.50 -22.79 -18.70
C THR A 13 0.35 -21.27 -18.81
N ILE A 14 0.22 -20.72 -20.02
CA ILE A 14 0.02 -19.28 -20.26
C ILE A 14 -1.45 -18.85 -20.07
N LYS A 15 -2.38 -19.76 -19.94
CA LYS A 15 -3.83 -19.50 -19.98
C LYS A 15 -4.56 -19.48 -18.65
N GLU A 16 -3.89 -19.72 -17.54
CA GLU A 16 -4.47 -19.46 -16.22
C GLU A 16 -4.08 -18.04 -15.76
N LYS A 17 -4.67 -17.03 -16.41
CA LYS A 17 -4.70 -15.69 -15.84
C LYS A 17 -5.45 -15.77 -14.51
N PRO A 18 -4.87 -15.31 -13.39
CA PRO A 18 -5.60 -15.26 -12.13
C PRO A 18 -6.90 -14.48 -12.37
N PHE A 19 -7.99 -14.97 -11.83
CA PHE A 19 -9.35 -14.40 -11.95
C PHE A 19 -9.42 -12.94 -11.45
N ILE A 20 -8.39 -12.48 -10.74
CA ILE A 20 -8.29 -11.11 -10.21
C ILE A 20 -7.60 -10.22 -11.26
N PRO A 21 -8.27 -9.19 -11.79
CA PRO A 21 -7.64 -8.24 -12.71
C PRO A 21 -6.40 -7.60 -12.09
N SER A 22 -5.34 -7.40 -12.88
CA SER A 22 -4.05 -6.85 -12.40
C SER A 22 -4.19 -5.51 -11.68
N PHE A 23 -5.20 -4.70 -12.03
CA PHE A 23 -5.46 -3.43 -11.37
C PHE A 23 -5.94 -3.59 -9.93
N VAL A 24 -6.64 -4.68 -9.57
CA VAL A 24 -7.09 -4.94 -8.19
C VAL A 24 -5.89 -5.18 -7.29
N GLY A 25 -4.88 -5.94 -7.75
CA GLY A 25 -3.65 -6.14 -6.98
C GLY A 25 -2.88 -4.84 -6.75
N ILE A 26 -2.79 -3.98 -7.77
CA ILE A 26 -2.15 -2.66 -7.66
C ILE A 26 -2.94 -1.76 -6.69
N ALA A 27 -4.27 -1.72 -6.82
CA ALA A 27 -5.12 -0.95 -5.93
C ALA A 27 -5.03 -1.42 -4.47
N ALA A 28 -4.92 -2.73 -4.23
CA ALA A 28 -4.75 -3.30 -2.90
C ALA A 28 -3.41 -2.93 -2.28
N VAL A 29 -2.32 -2.96 -3.04
CA VAL A 29 -1.01 -2.50 -2.59
C VAL A 29 -1.05 -1.01 -2.27
N TRP A 30 -1.64 -0.19 -3.14
CA TRP A 30 -1.79 1.24 -2.92
C TRP A 30 -2.61 1.54 -1.67
N PHE A 31 -3.74 0.87 -1.48
CA PHE A 31 -4.54 0.98 -0.26
C PHE A 31 -3.75 0.59 0.98
N GLY A 32 -3.05 -0.56 0.94
CA GLY A 32 -2.23 -1.05 2.05
C GLY A 32 -1.11 -0.09 2.45
N THR A 33 -0.50 0.62 1.48
CA THR A 33 0.52 1.65 1.78
C THR A 33 -0.06 2.88 2.46
N HIS A 34 -1.33 3.22 2.21
CA HIS A 34 -2.01 4.34 2.85
C HIS A 34 -2.50 4.01 4.26
N VAL A 35 -2.90 2.75 4.50
CA VAL A 35 -3.26 2.26 5.83
C VAL A 35 -1.98 1.90 6.59
N GLY A 36 -1.13 2.90 6.80
CA GLY A 36 0.10 2.75 7.56
C GLY A 36 -0.14 2.69 9.08
N PRO A 37 0.95 2.62 9.86
CA PRO A 37 0.90 2.51 11.33
C PRO A 37 0.03 3.57 12.01
N GLY A 38 0.00 4.79 11.48
CA GLY A 38 -0.79 5.88 12.03
C GLY A 38 -2.30 5.69 11.88
N VAL A 39 -2.74 5.16 10.73
CA VAL A 39 -4.17 4.82 10.50
C VAL A 39 -4.52 3.57 11.29
N ALA A 40 -3.67 2.54 11.27
CA ALA A 40 -3.90 1.29 12.00
C ALA A 40 -4.02 1.52 13.53
N SER A 41 -3.29 2.45 14.10
CA SER A 41 -3.42 2.85 15.51
C SER A 41 -4.63 3.75 15.81
N GLY A 42 -5.35 4.20 14.78
CA GLY A 42 -6.44 5.18 14.90
C GLY A 42 -5.99 6.61 15.16
N LYS A 43 -4.73 6.84 15.51
CA LYS A 43 -4.22 8.16 15.92
C LYS A 43 -4.35 9.20 14.80
N GLN A 44 -3.98 8.84 13.57
CA GLN A 44 -4.16 9.73 12.42
C GLN A 44 -5.63 10.00 12.09
N VAL A 45 -6.49 8.99 12.27
CA VAL A 45 -7.94 9.14 12.02
C VAL A 45 -8.54 10.15 12.99
N VAL A 46 -8.16 10.08 14.26
CA VAL A 46 -8.62 11.03 15.28
C VAL A 46 -8.10 12.43 14.98
N SER A 47 -6.77 12.60 14.86
CA SER A 47 -6.14 13.93 14.73
C SER A 47 -6.48 14.63 13.41
N TYR A 48 -6.67 13.89 12.31
CA TYR A 48 -6.87 14.51 10.99
C TYR A 48 -8.34 14.63 10.59
N PHE A 49 -9.21 13.84 11.21
CA PHE A 49 -10.61 13.78 10.79
C PHE A 49 -11.60 13.94 11.94
N ALA A 50 -11.45 13.20 13.04
CA ALA A 50 -12.46 13.19 14.10
C ALA A 50 -12.51 14.51 14.90
N GLU A 51 -11.38 15.20 15.07
CA GLU A 51 -11.30 16.49 15.77
C GLU A 51 -12.07 17.62 15.05
N PHE A 52 -12.32 17.49 13.75
CA PHE A 52 -13.10 18.46 12.96
C PHE A 52 -14.63 18.29 13.09
N GLY A 53 -15.11 17.40 13.95
CA GLY A 53 -16.52 17.16 14.18
C GLY A 53 -17.26 16.74 12.91
N LYS A 54 -18.39 17.38 12.60
CA LYS A 54 -19.23 17.03 11.42
C LYS A 54 -18.50 17.20 10.09
N LEU A 55 -17.56 18.14 9.98
CA LEU A 55 -16.74 18.35 8.79
C LEU A 55 -15.73 17.24 8.57
N GLY A 56 -15.34 16.52 9.63
CA GLY A 56 -14.42 15.40 9.58
C GLY A 56 -14.88 14.24 8.70
N ILE A 57 -16.17 14.16 8.37
CA ILE A 57 -16.69 13.14 7.44
C ILE A 57 -16.28 13.44 5.99
N PHE A 58 -16.17 14.72 5.63
CA PHE A 58 -15.83 15.13 4.27
C PHE A 58 -14.32 15.21 4.03
N THR A 59 -13.54 15.49 5.06
CA THR A 59 -12.08 15.68 4.93
C THR A 59 -11.35 14.46 4.36
N PRO A 60 -11.61 13.20 4.76
CA PRO A 60 -10.95 12.04 4.16
C PRO A 60 -11.35 11.83 2.68
N ILE A 61 -12.60 12.13 2.33
CA ILE A 61 -13.08 12.01 0.94
C ILE A 61 -12.35 13.02 0.05
N ILE A 62 -12.24 14.27 0.49
CA ILE A 62 -11.53 15.32 -0.25
C ILE A 62 -10.07 15.00 -0.36
N ALA A 63 -9.41 14.59 0.75
CA ALA A 63 -8.00 14.24 0.77
C ALA A 63 -7.70 13.09 -0.20
N MET A 64 -8.50 12.02 -0.19
CA MET A 64 -8.34 10.88 -1.08
C MET A 64 -8.63 11.22 -2.54
N ALA A 65 -9.61 12.08 -2.80
CA ALA A 65 -9.90 12.55 -4.15
C ALA A 65 -8.74 13.37 -4.72
N LEU A 66 -8.18 14.29 -3.94
CA LEU A 66 -7.01 15.09 -4.34
C LEU A 66 -5.79 14.20 -4.60
N LEU A 67 -5.51 13.27 -3.68
CA LEU A 67 -4.38 12.35 -3.83
C LEU A 67 -4.56 11.42 -5.03
N GLY A 68 -5.75 10.85 -5.21
CA GLY A 68 -6.08 10.01 -6.37
C GLY A 68 -5.96 10.76 -7.69
N THR A 69 -6.37 12.02 -7.72
CA THR A 69 -6.23 12.90 -8.88
C THR A 69 -4.76 13.18 -9.19
N ALA A 70 -3.96 13.49 -8.18
CA ALA A 70 -2.52 13.72 -8.36
C ALA A 70 -1.79 12.47 -8.90
N ILE A 71 -2.11 11.30 -8.37
CA ILE A 71 -1.54 10.03 -8.86
C ILE A 71 -2.01 9.72 -10.27
N TYR A 72 -3.28 9.97 -10.59
CA TYR A 72 -3.81 9.80 -11.95
C TYR A 72 -3.03 10.64 -12.95
N PHE A 73 -2.82 11.92 -12.67
CA PHE A 73 -2.04 12.79 -13.54
C PHE A 73 -0.57 12.35 -13.66
N ALA A 74 0.05 11.91 -12.57
CA ALA A 74 1.41 11.40 -12.60
C ALA A 74 1.55 10.14 -13.48
N LEU A 75 0.61 9.20 -13.34
CA LEU A 75 0.59 7.99 -14.16
C LEU A 75 0.28 8.28 -15.63
N GLU A 76 -0.66 9.18 -15.91
CA GLU A 76 -0.99 9.58 -17.28
C GLU A 76 0.17 10.33 -17.95
N TYR A 77 0.85 11.21 -17.21
CA TYR A 77 2.07 11.86 -17.67
C TYR A 77 3.17 10.84 -18.01
N SER A 78 3.39 9.85 -17.13
CA SER A 78 4.35 8.78 -17.38
C SER A 78 3.98 7.94 -18.59
N ARG A 79 2.69 7.65 -18.78
CA ARG A 79 2.18 6.89 -19.93
C ARG A 79 2.38 7.62 -21.26
N ILE A 80 2.06 8.91 -21.30
CA ILE A 80 2.17 9.74 -22.52
C ILE A 80 3.64 9.91 -22.93
N ASN A 81 4.54 10.06 -21.96
CA ASN A 81 5.97 10.27 -22.18
C ASN A 81 6.79 8.98 -22.19
N GLU A 82 6.15 7.80 -22.13
CA GLU A 82 6.78 6.48 -22.09
C GLU A 82 7.87 6.34 -21.00
N ILE A 83 7.61 6.96 -19.83
CA ILE A 83 8.54 6.98 -18.70
C ILE A 83 8.33 5.74 -17.85
N HIS A 84 9.40 4.98 -17.60
CA HIS A 84 9.34 3.72 -16.85
C HIS A 84 10.11 3.73 -15.53
N ASP A 85 10.88 4.79 -15.25
CA ASP A 85 11.68 4.94 -14.05
C ASP A 85 11.43 6.29 -13.36
N PHE A 86 11.63 6.28 -12.03
CA PHE A 86 11.39 7.44 -11.18
C PHE A 86 12.31 8.63 -11.50
N LYS A 87 13.56 8.37 -11.84
CA LYS A 87 14.54 9.42 -12.15
C LYS A 87 14.21 10.16 -13.44
N THR A 88 13.84 9.43 -14.48
CA THR A 88 13.39 10.03 -15.75
C THR A 88 12.10 10.82 -15.55
N PHE A 89 11.19 10.31 -14.71
CA PHE A 89 9.97 11.03 -14.35
C PHE A 89 10.28 12.38 -13.69
N THR A 90 11.09 12.41 -12.64
CA THR A 90 11.42 13.64 -11.92
C THR A 90 12.19 14.63 -12.80
N ASN A 91 13.12 14.16 -13.62
CA ASN A 91 13.85 15.01 -14.54
C ASN A 91 12.93 15.65 -15.59
N SER A 92 12.04 14.85 -16.19
CA SER A 92 11.10 15.35 -17.19
C SER A 92 10.09 16.31 -16.60
N PHE A 93 9.58 16.02 -15.40
CA PHE A 93 8.55 16.82 -14.74
C PHE A 93 9.07 18.19 -14.27
N PHE A 94 10.32 18.25 -13.81
CA PHE A 94 10.94 19.48 -13.29
C PHE A 94 11.76 20.26 -14.31
N HIS A 95 11.71 19.90 -15.60
CA HIS A 95 12.40 20.68 -16.64
C HIS A 95 11.90 22.14 -16.66
N PRO A 96 12.77 23.18 -16.75
CA PRO A 96 14.24 23.18 -16.93
C PRO A 96 15.08 23.16 -15.64
N TYR A 97 14.49 23.05 -14.47
CA TYR A 97 15.19 23.09 -13.18
C TYR A 97 15.48 21.68 -12.61
N GLU A 98 15.61 20.68 -13.48
CA GLU A 98 15.76 19.28 -13.13
C GLU A 98 16.88 19.00 -12.12
N LYS A 99 18.05 19.65 -12.29
CA LYS A 99 19.22 19.39 -11.42
C LYS A 99 18.97 19.66 -9.94
N LEU A 100 18.19 20.69 -9.63
CA LEU A 100 17.90 21.07 -8.24
C LEU A 100 16.73 20.27 -7.68
N PHE A 101 15.58 20.32 -8.37
CA PHE A 101 14.34 19.73 -7.87
C PHE A 101 14.32 18.21 -7.97
N SER A 102 14.85 17.62 -9.04
CA SER A 102 14.94 16.17 -9.16
C SER A 102 15.86 15.59 -8.09
N THR A 103 17.04 16.19 -7.87
CA THR A 103 17.96 15.73 -6.81
C THR A 103 17.33 15.84 -5.42
N PHE A 104 16.64 16.96 -5.15
CA PHE A 104 15.94 17.12 -3.87
C PHE A 104 14.85 16.07 -3.69
N PHE A 105 14.06 15.81 -4.72
CA PHE A 105 13.01 14.81 -4.70
C PHE A 105 13.56 13.37 -4.55
N GLU A 106 14.67 13.06 -5.21
CA GLU A 106 15.38 11.78 -5.05
C GLU A 106 15.86 11.57 -3.60
N ILE A 107 16.42 12.60 -2.97
CA ILE A 107 16.85 12.54 -1.57
C ILE A 107 15.64 12.31 -0.65
N CYS A 108 14.56 13.07 -0.83
CA CYS A 108 13.32 12.88 -0.07
C CYS A 108 12.75 11.47 -0.24
N PHE A 109 12.78 10.94 -1.46
CA PHE A 109 12.34 9.58 -1.75
C PHE A 109 13.20 8.53 -1.04
N LEU A 110 14.53 8.66 -1.10
CA LEU A 110 15.44 7.75 -0.39
C LEU A 110 15.25 7.78 1.13
N VAL A 111 15.11 8.97 1.69
CA VAL A 111 14.82 9.13 3.14
C VAL A 111 13.49 8.45 3.49
N THR A 112 12.46 8.63 2.69
CA THR A 112 11.15 7.99 2.90
C THR A 112 11.25 6.46 2.79
N CYS A 113 12.00 5.95 1.81
CA CYS A 113 12.23 4.52 1.64
C CYS A 113 12.97 3.87 2.82
N LEU A 114 13.77 4.62 3.57
CA LEU A 114 14.43 4.14 4.78
C LEU A 114 13.52 4.24 6.01
N LEU A 115 12.84 5.36 6.17
CA LEU A 115 12.02 5.63 7.37
C LEU A 115 10.72 4.82 7.40
N ALA A 116 10.02 4.69 6.27
CA ALA A 116 8.71 4.06 6.24
C ALA A 116 8.74 2.58 6.65
N PRO A 117 9.65 1.72 6.13
CA PRO A 117 9.78 0.34 6.60
C PRO A 117 10.16 0.26 8.09
N GLY A 118 11.06 1.13 8.56
CA GLY A 118 11.45 1.18 9.97
C GLY A 118 10.26 1.45 10.90
N LEU A 119 9.42 2.42 10.55
CA LEU A 119 8.19 2.72 11.29
C LEU A 119 7.20 1.54 11.27
N CYS A 120 7.04 0.88 10.12
CA CYS A 120 6.17 -0.29 10.01
C CYS A 120 6.66 -1.45 10.89
N ILE A 121 7.97 -1.74 10.89
CA ILE A 121 8.57 -2.78 11.72
C ILE A 121 8.38 -2.45 13.21
N ALA A 122 8.70 -1.23 13.62
CA ALA A 122 8.58 -0.79 15.01
C ALA A 122 7.14 -0.90 15.52
N THR A 123 6.17 -0.44 14.73
CA THR A 123 4.74 -0.49 15.10
C THR A 123 4.24 -1.94 15.14
N SER A 124 4.61 -2.77 14.19
CA SER A 124 4.25 -4.19 14.18
C SER A 124 4.80 -4.92 15.41
N ALA A 125 6.04 -4.63 15.80
CA ALA A 125 6.65 -5.18 17.00
C ALA A 125 5.91 -4.74 18.29
N GLN A 126 5.46 -3.48 18.34
CA GLN A 126 4.64 -2.98 19.45
C GLN A 126 3.28 -3.69 19.52
N PHE A 127 2.62 -3.93 18.38
CA PHE A 127 1.38 -4.72 18.35
C PHE A 127 1.58 -6.14 18.85
N LEU A 128 2.65 -6.82 18.45
CA LEU A 128 3.00 -8.15 18.95
C LEU A 128 3.23 -8.15 20.47
N ASN A 129 3.89 -7.11 20.98
CA ASN A 129 4.06 -6.95 22.42
C ASN A 129 2.71 -6.76 23.14
N GLN A 130 1.82 -5.91 22.63
CA GLN A 130 0.51 -5.65 23.24
C GLN A 130 -0.43 -6.87 23.20
N LEU A 131 -0.41 -7.64 22.10
CA LEU A 131 -1.32 -8.77 21.93
C LEU A 131 -0.84 -10.04 22.63
N PHE A 132 0.47 -10.31 22.58
CA PHE A 132 1.07 -11.56 23.05
C PHE A 132 2.00 -11.39 24.25
N GLY A 133 2.25 -10.17 24.71
CA GLY A 133 3.21 -9.90 25.78
C GLY A 133 4.67 -10.17 25.39
N LEU A 134 4.97 -10.30 24.09
CA LEU A 134 6.29 -10.58 23.59
C LEU A 134 7.23 -9.39 23.82
N ASN A 135 8.50 -9.68 24.13
CA ASN A 135 9.51 -8.64 24.19
C ASN A 135 9.61 -7.93 22.82
N ILE A 136 9.70 -6.59 22.84
CA ILE A 136 9.76 -5.76 21.62
C ILE A 136 10.89 -6.21 20.68
N TRP A 137 12.05 -6.58 21.22
CA TRP A 137 13.17 -7.07 20.42
C TRP A 137 12.87 -8.38 19.68
N ILE A 138 12.18 -9.30 20.35
CA ILE A 138 11.75 -10.56 19.74
C ILE A 138 10.71 -10.27 18.65
N GLY A 139 9.74 -9.40 18.94
CA GLY A 139 8.75 -8.94 17.96
C GLY A 139 9.40 -8.32 16.72
N THR A 140 10.40 -7.46 16.92
CA THR A 140 11.15 -6.83 15.83
C THR A 140 11.84 -7.88 14.94
N ILE A 141 12.52 -8.85 15.54
CA ILE A 141 13.21 -9.92 14.80
C ILE A 141 12.21 -10.73 13.98
N ILE A 142 11.07 -11.10 14.56
CA ILE A 142 10.02 -11.85 13.85
C ILE A 142 9.50 -11.05 12.64
N VAL A 143 9.18 -9.77 12.81
CA VAL A 143 8.67 -8.92 11.74
C VAL A 143 9.70 -8.74 10.62
N VAL A 144 10.97 -8.53 10.97
CA VAL A 144 12.07 -8.44 10.00
C VAL A 144 12.21 -9.72 9.21
N LEU A 145 12.23 -10.89 9.88
CA LEU A 145 12.33 -12.19 9.21
C LEU A 145 11.17 -12.43 8.24
N VAL A 146 9.95 -12.15 8.66
CA VAL A 146 8.77 -12.28 7.80
C VAL A 146 8.87 -11.33 6.60
N SER A 147 9.31 -10.09 6.80
CA SER A 147 9.50 -9.11 5.72
C SER A 147 10.57 -9.57 4.73
N VAL A 148 11.70 -10.09 5.21
CA VAL A 148 12.78 -10.62 4.36
C VAL A 148 12.28 -11.80 3.53
N ILE A 149 11.56 -12.74 4.15
CA ILE A 149 10.96 -13.89 3.46
C ILE A 149 10.02 -13.40 2.33
N LEU A 150 9.13 -12.45 2.62
CA LEU A 150 8.22 -11.88 1.62
C LEU A 150 8.98 -11.23 0.45
N VAL A 151 10.07 -10.52 0.73
CA VAL A 151 10.91 -9.89 -0.30
C VAL A 151 11.63 -10.94 -1.16
N ILE A 152 12.17 -12.00 -0.54
CA ILE A 152 12.87 -13.08 -1.27
C ILE A 152 11.93 -13.83 -2.22
N TYR A 153 10.69 -14.10 -1.79
CA TYR A 153 9.69 -14.76 -2.63
C TYR A 153 9.08 -13.87 -3.72
N GLY A 154 9.42 -12.58 -3.72
CA GLY A 154 9.18 -11.66 -4.82
C GLY A 154 7.80 -10.97 -4.84
N ALA A 155 7.63 -10.08 -5.83
CA ALA A 155 6.50 -9.18 -5.95
C ALA A 155 5.12 -9.88 -6.06
N GLU A 156 5.06 -11.08 -6.62
CA GLU A 156 3.80 -11.82 -6.76
C GLU A 156 3.24 -12.28 -5.40
N LEU A 157 4.12 -12.74 -4.50
CA LEU A 157 3.69 -13.12 -3.14
C LEU A 157 3.24 -11.90 -2.35
N VAL A 158 3.96 -10.79 -2.48
CA VAL A 158 3.59 -9.52 -1.83
C VAL A 158 2.23 -9.03 -2.33
N LYS A 159 1.95 -9.07 -3.63
CA LYS A 159 0.63 -8.74 -4.19
C LYS A 159 -0.48 -9.62 -3.64
N THR A 160 -0.27 -10.93 -3.62
CA THR A 160 -1.26 -11.88 -3.14
C THR A 160 -1.54 -11.69 -1.65
N ALA A 161 -0.50 -11.57 -0.83
CA ALA A 161 -0.61 -11.31 0.60
C ALA A 161 -1.30 -9.97 0.88
N SER A 162 -0.90 -8.89 0.19
CA SER A 162 -1.51 -7.56 0.34
C SER A 162 -2.99 -7.56 -0.06
N THR A 163 -3.35 -8.26 -1.13
CA THR A 163 -4.75 -8.39 -1.56
C THR A 163 -5.58 -9.12 -0.51
N GLY A 164 -5.10 -10.25 0.02
CA GLY A 164 -5.78 -11.00 1.07
C GLY A 164 -5.96 -10.18 2.35
N LEU A 165 -4.92 -9.49 2.79
CA LEU A 165 -4.97 -8.61 3.96
C LEU A 165 -5.94 -7.44 3.76
N THR A 166 -5.94 -6.83 2.59
CA THR A 166 -6.86 -5.72 2.24
C THR A 166 -8.31 -6.18 2.28
N VAL A 167 -8.63 -7.33 1.68
CA VAL A 167 -9.99 -7.90 1.73
C VAL A 167 -10.40 -8.20 3.17
N GLY A 168 -9.52 -8.82 3.95
CA GLY A 168 -9.77 -9.08 5.38
C GLY A 168 -10.02 -7.80 6.17
N MET A 169 -9.24 -6.76 5.96
CA MET A 169 -9.38 -5.47 6.62
C MET A 169 -10.70 -4.79 6.23
N LEU A 170 -11.07 -4.79 4.96
CA LEU A 170 -12.34 -4.23 4.50
C LEU A 170 -13.54 -4.98 5.08
N ALA A 171 -13.46 -6.30 5.20
CA ALA A 171 -14.50 -7.11 5.85
C ALA A 171 -14.66 -6.75 7.35
N ILE A 172 -13.56 -6.62 8.08
CA ILE A 172 -13.57 -6.20 9.49
C ILE A 172 -14.14 -4.79 9.63
N LEU A 173 -13.73 -3.84 8.78
CA LEU A 173 -14.28 -2.49 8.78
C LEU A 173 -15.78 -2.47 8.51
N ALA A 174 -16.27 -3.25 7.55
CA ALA A 174 -17.69 -3.35 7.26
C ALA A 174 -18.48 -3.88 8.47
N ILE A 175 -17.93 -4.87 9.19
CA ILE A 175 -18.53 -5.40 10.43
C ILE A 175 -18.57 -4.31 11.51
N ILE A 176 -17.48 -3.61 11.76
CA ILE A 176 -17.40 -2.55 12.78
C ILE A 176 -18.40 -1.44 12.48
N VAL A 177 -18.44 -0.97 11.22
CA VAL A 177 -19.38 0.07 10.81
C VAL A 177 -20.84 -0.37 10.97
N SER A 178 -21.17 -1.60 10.56
CA SER A 178 -22.53 -2.14 10.70
C SER A 178 -22.97 -2.26 12.16
N LEU A 179 -22.06 -2.67 13.04
CA LEU A 179 -22.31 -2.74 14.49
C LEU A 179 -22.44 -1.35 15.11
N GLY A 180 -21.60 -0.40 14.66
CA GLY A 180 -21.64 0.99 15.11
C GLY A 180 -22.95 1.69 14.74
N ILE A 181 -23.45 1.51 13.52
CA ILE A 181 -24.76 2.04 13.09
C ILE A 181 -25.88 1.42 13.91
N LYS A 182 -25.85 0.11 14.14
CA LYS A 182 -26.87 -0.58 14.94
C LYS A 182 -26.88 -0.12 16.40
N ALA A 183 -25.70 0.13 16.97
CA ALA A 183 -25.59 0.66 18.34
C ALA A 183 -26.08 2.11 18.45
N GLY A 184 -25.78 2.95 17.44
CA GLY A 184 -26.20 4.35 17.40
C GLY A 184 -27.68 4.57 17.06
N SER A 185 -28.35 3.59 16.44
CA SER A 185 -29.80 3.67 16.15
C SER A 185 -30.70 3.26 17.31
N GLY A 186 -30.11 2.81 18.42
CA GLY A 186 -30.81 2.40 19.64
C GLY A 186 -30.84 3.43 20.78
N THR A 187 -30.27 4.65 20.52
CA THR A 187 -30.32 5.82 21.39
C THR A 187 -31.08 6.95 20.75
#